data_983101704016308df8e4804fe3d49e48
#
_entry.id   983101704016308df8e4804fe3d49e48
#
_cell.length_a   1.000
_cell.length_b   1.000
_cell.length_c   1.000
_cell.angle_alpha   90.00
_cell.angle_beta   90.00
_cell.angle_gamma   90.00
#
_symmetry.space_group_name_H-M   'P 1'
#
loop_
_entity.id
_entity.type
_entity.pdbx_description
1 polymer ?
#
loop_
_entity_poly.entity_id
_entity_poly.type
_entity_poly.pdbx_seq_one_letter_code
_entity_poly.pdbx_strand_id
1 'polypeptide(L)'
;MSRNNKKIYILSPYPHGTAPSQRFRYEQYIDALKQENFSIEEYSFISRKGWELLYKKGQFHKKALTMLGGCWRRFLLLFKLKRAAVVFVHREMAQFGPPVFEWITAKLLRVQYIYDFDDAIWLPNYSDSNANVHWIKCYWKVPYCIRWASKVTVGNNYLAAYAAKYNKNVVVIPTTIDMDNHHNKTTDFQKEKITIGWTGTHSTIGYITDIVPALQRLEKEFDFDFVVISNKKPDLELR
;
A
#
# COMPACT_ATOMS: atom_id res chain seq x y z
N MET A 1 33.75 2.52 19.33
CA MET A 1 33.12 2.53 18.00
C MET A 1 31.86 1.69 18.09
N SER A 2 30.71 2.32 17.92
CA SER A 2 29.37 1.70 18.02
C SER A 2 29.27 0.54 17.02
N ARG A 3 28.88 -0.65 17.49
CA ARG A 3 28.43 -1.74 16.62
C ARG A 3 27.35 -1.14 15.71
N ASN A 4 27.58 -1.16 14.40
CA ASN A 4 26.62 -0.68 13.42
C ASN A 4 25.26 -1.32 13.72
N ASN A 5 24.34 -0.54 14.27
CA ASN A 5 22.97 -0.98 14.50
C ASN A 5 22.30 -1.11 13.12
N LYS A 6 22.22 -2.34 12.61
CA LYS A 6 21.59 -2.66 11.32
C LYS A 6 20.11 -2.98 11.45
N LYS A 7 19.46 -2.52 12.52
CA LYS A 7 18.05 -2.82 12.78
C LYS A 7 17.13 -1.88 12.00
N ILE A 8 16.24 -2.46 11.19
CA ILE A 8 15.21 -1.76 10.43
C ILE A 8 13.84 -2.08 11.03
N TYR A 9 13.08 -1.04 11.36
CA TYR A 9 11.67 -1.16 11.74
C TYR A 9 10.80 -0.75 10.57
N ILE A 10 9.96 -1.68 10.09
CA ILE A 10 9.00 -1.46 9.02
C ILE A 10 7.62 -1.31 9.64
N LEU A 11 7.02 -0.15 9.45
CA LEU A 11 5.67 0.17 9.91
C LEU A 11 4.73 0.16 8.71
N SER A 12 3.73 -0.69 8.76
CA SER A 12 2.78 -0.90 7.66
C SER A 12 1.34 -0.90 8.13
N PRO A 13 0.35 -0.65 7.26
CA PRO A 13 -1.07 -0.73 7.59
C PRO A 13 -1.52 -2.15 7.92
N TYR A 14 -1.06 -3.15 7.17
CA TYR A 14 -1.60 -4.50 7.17
C TYR A 14 -0.56 -5.56 7.55
N PRO A 15 -1.00 -6.77 7.96
CA PRO A 15 -0.10 -7.88 8.22
C PRO A 15 0.69 -8.30 6.98
N HIS A 16 1.87 -8.86 7.20
CA HIS A 16 2.72 -9.40 6.15
C HIS A 16 1.97 -10.36 5.21
N GLY A 17 2.21 -10.23 3.91
CA GLY A 17 1.65 -11.09 2.86
C GLY A 17 0.16 -10.83 2.53
N THR A 18 -0.48 -9.78 3.09
CA THR A 18 -1.92 -9.56 2.88
C THR A 18 -2.24 -8.50 1.84
N ALA A 19 -1.36 -7.54 1.61
CA ALA A 19 -1.61 -6.41 0.70
C ALA A 19 -0.61 -6.40 -0.46
N PRO A 20 -1.08 -6.35 -1.74
CA PRO A 20 -0.18 -6.32 -2.90
C PRO A 20 0.86 -5.19 -2.83
N SER A 21 0.43 -3.99 -2.45
CA SER A 21 1.33 -2.83 -2.30
C SER A 21 2.49 -3.15 -1.35
N GLN A 22 2.23 -3.72 -0.18
CA GLN A 22 3.28 -4.10 0.78
C GLN A 22 4.24 -5.14 0.19
N ARG A 23 3.69 -6.19 -0.46
CA ARG A 23 4.50 -7.24 -1.08
C ARG A 23 5.48 -6.67 -2.10
N PHE A 24 5.00 -5.81 -2.99
CA PHE A 24 5.79 -5.27 -4.09
C PHE A 24 6.67 -4.08 -3.70
N ARG A 25 6.37 -3.38 -2.59
CA ARG A 25 7.14 -2.22 -2.16
C ARG A 25 8.28 -2.57 -1.19
N TYR A 26 8.10 -3.54 -0.29
CA TYR A 26 9.15 -3.84 0.68
C TYR A 26 9.25 -5.33 1.07
N GLU A 27 8.15 -6.10 1.11
CA GLU A 27 8.19 -7.47 1.63
C GLU A 27 9.10 -8.38 0.80
N GLN A 28 9.08 -8.26 -0.53
CA GLN A 28 9.93 -9.04 -1.43
C GLN A 28 11.44 -8.79 -1.24
N TYR A 29 11.83 -7.68 -0.61
CA TYR A 29 13.24 -7.34 -0.37
C TYR A 29 13.73 -7.75 1.02
N ILE A 30 12.87 -8.25 1.90
CA ILE A 30 13.22 -8.57 3.29
C ILE A 30 14.35 -9.59 3.35
N ASP A 31 14.30 -10.63 2.54
CA ASP A 31 15.32 -11.68 2.59
C ASP A 31 16.66 -11.21 2.01
N ALA A 32 16.65 -10.41 0.98
CA ALA A 32 17.87 -9.75 0.48
C ALA A 32 18.49 -8.83 1.56
N LEU A 33 17.67 -8.06 2.26
CA LEU A 33 18.15 -7.21 3.35
C LEU A 33 18.73 -8.02 4.52
N LYS A 34 18.13 -9.17 4.85
CA LYS A 34 18.68 -10.09 5.88
C LYS A 34 20.04 -10.67 5.46
N GLN A 35 20.22 -11.01 4.17
CA GLN A 35 21.50 -11.47 3.63
C GLN A 35 22.60 -10.39 3.78
N GLU A 36 22.23 -9.12 3.69
CA GLU A 36 23.10 -7.96 3.96
C GLU A 36 23.29 -7.68 5.46
N ASN A 37 22.91 -8.63 6.33
CA ASN A 37 23.01 -8.56 7.78
C ASN A 37 22.14 -7.45 8.42
N PHE A 38 21.02 -7.04 7.80
CA PHE A 38 20.03 -6.22 8.47
C PHE A 38 19.08 -7.06 9.31
N SER A 39 18.79 -6.58 10.53
CA SER A 39 17.76 -7.14 11.40
C SER A 39 16.43 -6.42 11.14
N ILE A 40 15.45 -7.13 10.59
CA ILE A 40 14.16 -6.55 10.19
C ILE A 40 13.09 -6.92 11.21
N GLU A 41 12.37 -5.91 11.70
CA GLU A 41 11.17 -6.08 12.52
C GLU A 41 9.99 -5.37 11.87
N GLU A 42 8.94 -6.12 11.56
CA GLU A 42 7.72 -5.61 10.94
C GLU A 42 6.64 -5.34 12.00
N TYR A 43 5.99 -4.18 11.87
CA TYR A 43 4.95 -3.73 12.78
C TYR A 43 3.72 -3.30 11.99
N SER A 44 2.76 -4.21 11.81
CA SER A 44 1.48 -3.87 11.18
C SER A 44 0.57 -3.11 12.14
N PHE A 45 -0.19 -2.14 11.60
CA PHE A 45 -1.21 -1.42 12.37
C PHE A 45 -2.37 -2.34 12.72
N ILE A 46 -2.87 -3.12 11.76
CA ILE A 46 -3.93 -4.11 11.96
C ILE A 46 -3.30 -5.48 12.19
N SER A 47 -3.81 -6.24 13.16
CA SER A 47 -3.43 -7.64 13.39
C SER A 47 -4.04 -8.57 12.34
N ARG A 48 -3.51 -9.81 12.21
CA ARG A 48 -4.06 -10.82 11.30
C ARG A 48 -5.56 -11.06 11.55
N LYS A 49 -5.97 -11.21 12.80
CA LYS A 49 -7.39 -11.35 13.19
C LYS A 49 -8.21 -10.11 12.82
N GLY A 50 -7.64 -8.93 12.98
CA GLY A 50 -8.29 -7.67 12.60
C GLY A 50 -8.46 -7.55 11.09
N TRP A 51 -7.49 -7.99 10.31
CA TRP A 51 -7.56 -8.03 8.84
C TRP A 51 -8.72 -8.90 8.35
N GLU A 52 -8.86 -10.11 8.87
CA GLU A 52 -9.96 -11.01 8.55
C GLU A 52 -11.34 -10.42 8.91
N LEU A 53 -11.39 -9.63 10.00
CA LEU A 53 -12.60 -8.97 10.44
C LEU A 53 -13.03 -7.81 9.53
N LEU A 54 -12.10 -7.10 8.89
CA LEU A 54 -12.41 -5.94 8.04
C LEU A 54 -13.37 -6.29 6.91
N TYR A 55 -13.21 -7.47 6.32
CA TYR A 55 -14.02 -7.94 5.19
C TYR A 55 -15.37 -8.56 5.59
N LYS A 56 -15.61 -8.76 6.90
CA LYS A 56 -16.91 -9.26 7.39
C LYS A 56 -17.90 -8.10 7.45
N LYS A 57 -19.11 -8.31 6.94
CA LYS A 57 -20.20 -7.34 7.03
C LYS A 57 -20.61 -7.12 8.50
N GLY A 58 -21.01 -5.90 8.84
CA GLY A 58 -21.40 -5.52 10.21
C GLY A 58 -20.22 -5.48 11.18
N GLN A 59 -20.47 -5.79 12.45
CA GLN A 59 -19.47 -5.88 13.54
C GLN A 59 -18.68 -4.59 13.78
N PHE A 60 -19.31 -3.42 13.62
CA PHE A 60 -18.64 -2.11 13.73
C PHE A 60 -17.86 -1.93 15.03
N HIS A 61 -18.40 -2.35 16.17
CA HIS A 61 -17.72 -2.27 17.46
C HIS A 61 -16.44 -3.10 17.51
N LYS A 62 -16.42 -4.30 16.92
CA LYS A 62 -15.20 -5.13 16.86
C LYS A 62 -14.17 -4.52 15.91
N LYS A 63 -14.62 -3.92 14.80
CA LYS A 63 -13.73 -3.18 13.90
C LYS A 63 -13.13 -1.96 14.60
N ALA A 64 -13.94 -1.20 15.35
CA ALA A 64 -13.47 -0.08 16.16
C ALA A 64 -12.43 -0.52 17.21
N LEU A 65 -12.67 -1.60 17.93
CA LEU A 65 -11.72 -2.17 18.89
C LEU A 65 -10.41 -2.61 18.20
N THR A 66 -10.49 -3.15 16.99
CA THR A 66 -9.29 -3.49 16.19
C THR A 66 -8.46 -2.24 15.89
N MET A 67 -9.11 -1.13 15.53
CA MET A 67 -8.46 0.15 15.26
C MET A 67 -7.82 0.74 16.52
N LEU A 68 -8.54 0.75 17.64
CA LEU A 68 -7.99 1.19 18.95
C LEU A 68 -6.79 0.33 19.37
N GLY A 69 -6.87 -0.99 19.18
CA GLY A 69 -5.75 -1.91 19.40
C GLY A 69 -4.54 -1.60 18.49
N GLY A 70 -4.79 -1.13 17.27
CA GLY A 70 -3.76 -0.62 16.36
C GLY A 70 -3.05 0.61 16.93
N CYS A 71 -3.82 1.60 17.41
CA CYS A 71 -3.28 2.80 18.05
C CYS A 71 -2.46 2.45 19.30
N TRP A 72 -2.96 1.53 20.12
CA TRP A 72 -2.23 1.07 21.32
C TRP A 72 -0.88 0.43 20.96
N ARG A 73 -0.85 -0.45 19.94
CA ARG A 73 0.41 -1.03 19.45
C ARG A 73 1.37 0.03 18.93
N ARG A 74 0.88 1.04 18.18
CA ARG A 74 1.71 2.16 17.73
C ARG A 74 2.25 2.99 18.88
N PHE A 75 1.41 3.25 19.89
CA PHE A 75 1.85 3.96 21.09
C PHE A 75 3.00 3.22 21.81
N LEU A 76 2.85 1.92 22.05
CA LEU A 76 3.91 1.11 22.66
C LEU A 76 5.19 1.05 21.79
N LEU A 77 5.03 1.07 20.47
CA LEU A 77 6.15 1.06 19.54
C LEU A 77 6.99 2.34 19.63
N LEU A 78 6.41 3.49 19.94
CA LEU A 78 7.15 4.77 20.09
C LEU A 78 8.36 4.64 21.04
N PHE A 79 8.22 3.87 22.11
CA PHE A 79 9.31 3.64 23.10
C PHE A 79 10.47 2.82 22.53
N LYS A 80 10.26 2.11 21.41
CA LYS A 80 11.27 1.27 20.75
C LYS A 80 11.95 1.99 19.58
N LEU A 81 11.33 2.99 18.96
CA LEU A 81 11.77 3.59 17.70
C LEU A 81 13.23 4.06 17.71
N LYS A 82 13.71 4.59 18.83
CA LYS A 82 15.12 5.03 18.96
C LYS A 82 16.14 3.89 18.86
N ARG A 83 15.71 2.64 18.91
CA ARG A 83 16.60 1.45 18.78
C ARG A 83 16.84 1.06 17.33
N ALA A 84 16.06 1.59 16.40
CA ALA A 84 16.23 1.31 14.98
C ALA A 84 17.32 2.21 14.38
N ALA A 85 18.10 1.64 13.45
CA ALA A 85 18.95 2.43 12.57
C ALA A 85 18.12 3.13 11.49
N VAL A 86 17.04 2.47 11.03
CA VAL A 86 16.11 3.00 10.04
C VAL A 86 14.68 2.67 10.49
N VAL A 87 13.80 3.66 10.39
CA VAL A 87 12.34 3.49 10.49
C VAL A 87 11.76 3.70 9.09
N PHE A 88 11.14 2.68 8.55
CA PHE A 88 10.47 2.71 7.25
C PHE A 88 8.97 2.70 7.46
N VAL A 89 8.26 3.69 6.94
CA VAL A 89 6.81 3.85 7.09
C VAL A 89 6.17 3.70 5.71
N HIS A 90 5.49 2.58 5.50
CA HIS A 90 4.71 2.38 4.29
C HIS A 90 3.31 2.96 4.47
N ARG A 91 2.98 3.96 3.65
CA ARG A 91 1.71 4.72 3.59
C ARG A 91 1.42 5.54 4.85
N GLU A 92 1.25 4.92 6.00
CA GLU A 92 0.82 5.62 7.22
C GLU A 92 1.11 4.82 8.50
N MET A 93 1.39 5.50 9.60
CA MET A 93 1.54 4.85 10.91
C MET A 93 0.20 4.45 11.50
N ALA A 94 -0.87 5.25 11.24
CA ALA A 94 -2.24 4.93 11.63
C ALA A 94 -3.21 5.16 10.46
N GLN A 95 -4.14 4.23 10.26
CA GLN A 95 -5.06 4.24 9.11
C GLN A 95 -6.16 5.31 9.20
N PHE A 96 -6.31 5.95 10.35
CA PHE A 96 -7.31 6.97 10.59
C PHE A 96 -6.76 8.05 11.53
N GLY A 97 -7.45 9.18 11.59
CA GLY A 97 -7.07 10.29 12.45
C GLY A 97 -5.89 11.12 11.91
N PRO A 98 -5.55 12.17 12.64
CA PRO A 98 -4.43 13.04 12.32
C PRO A 98 -3.08 12.32 12.47
N PRO A 99 -1.97 12.86 11.92
CA PRO A 99 -0.66 12.21 11.89
C PRO A 99 0.09 12.35 13.25
N VAL A 100 -0.56 11.94 14.32
CA VAL A 100 -0.04 12.09 15.69
C VAL A 100 1.22 11.26 15.91
N PHE A 101 1.23 10.01 15.41
CA PHE A 101 2.37 9.12 15.59
C PHE A 101 3.58 9.58 14.77
N GLU A 102 3.36 10.07 13.56
CA GLU A 102 4.39 10.65 12.70
C GLU A 102 4.94 11.93 13.33
N TRP A 103 4.08 12.77 13.89
CA TRP A 103 4.49 13.98 14.60
C TRP A 103 5.32 13.66 15.83
N ILE A 104 4.87 12.74 16.70
CA ILE A 104 5.63 12.31 17.89
C ILE A 104 6.98 11.76 17.45
N THR A 105 7.02 10.89 16.44
CA THR A 105 8.24 10.28 15.93
C THR A 105 9.25 11.34 15.47
N ALA A 106 8.82 12.25 14.60
CA ALA A 106 9.71 13.24 14.00
C ALA A 106 10.07 14.40 14.94
N LYS A 107 9.08 14.94 15.67
CA LYS A 107 9.25 16.19 16.41
C LYS A 107 9.61 15.99 17.88
N LEU A 108 8.94 15.06 18.56
CA LEU A 108 9.17 14.81 19.97
C LEU A 108 10.35 13.84 20.19
N LEU A 109 10.34 12.70 19.53
CA LEU A 109 11.40 11.69 19.66
C LEU A 109 12.62 11.99 18.80
N ARG A 110 12.47 12.86 17.78
CA ARG A 110 13.51 13.22 16.79
C ARG A 110 14.10 11.99 16.09
N VAL A 111 13.24 10.98 15.85
CA VAL A 111 13.60 9.80 15.07
C VAL A 111 13.31 10.08 13.61
N GLN A 112 14.34 9.93 12.79
CA GLN A 112 14.21 10.05 11.35
C GLN A 112 13.50 8.81 10.76
N TYR A 113 12.59 9.02 9.81
CA TYR A 113 11.94 7.94 9.10
C TYR A 113 11.93 8.17 7.60
N ILE A 114 11.91 7.07 6.85
CA ILE A 114 11.64 7.05 5.41
C ILE A 114 10.14 6.86 5.24
N TYR A 115 9.51 7.70 4.42
CA TYR A 115 8.09 7.61 4.11
C TYR A 115 7.88 7.09 2.70
N ASP A 116 7.16 5.98 2.55
CA ASP A 116 6.96 5.28 1.29
C ASP A 116 5.47 5.21 0.91
N PHE A 117 5.18 5.48 -0.36
CA PHE A 117 3.84 5.25 -0.92
C PHE A 117 3.87 5.03 -2.44
N ASP A 118 2.96 4.20 -2.91
CA ASP A 118 2.81 3.77 -4.30
C ASP A 118 1.51 4.27 -4.96
N ASP A 119 0.59 4.79 -4.16
CA ASP A 119 -0.69 5.34 -4.60
C ASP A 119 -0.86 6.81 -4.21
N ALA A 120 -1.79 7.51 -4.84
CA ALA A 120 -2.17 8.89 -4.51
C ALA A 120 -3.00 8.95 -3.22
N ILE A 121 -2.41 8.53 -2.09
CA ILE A 121 -3.06 8.36 -0.78
C ILE A 121 -3.61 9.65 -0.16
N TRP A 122 -3.32 10.81 -0.74
CA TRP A 122 -3.90 12.10 -0.37
C TRP A 122 -5.27 12.36 -1.02
N LEU A 123 -5.61 11.58 -2.05
CA LEU A 123 -6.91 11.66 -2.71
C LEU A 123 -7.91 10.75 -2.00
N PRO A 124 -9.16 11.22 -1.82
CA PRO A 124 -10.21 10.37 -1.31
C PRO A 124 -10.43 9.16 -2.23
N ASN A 125 -10.29 7.97 -1.65
CA ASN A 125 -10.58 6.71 -2.32
C ASN A 125 -11.36 5.82 -1.34
N TYR A 126 -12.66 5.70 -1.56
CA TYR A 126 -13.56 4.93 -0.73
C TYR A 126 -14.69 4.33 -1.55
N SER A 127 -15.17 3.17 -1.14
CA SER A 127 -16.38 2.56 -1.68
C SER A 127 -17.63 3.24 -1.10
N ASP A 128 -18.76 3.11 -1.78
CA ASP A 128 -20.06 3.66 -1.33
C ASP A 128 -20.39 3.26 0.11
N SER A 129 -20.03 2.05 0.51
CA SER A 129 -20.24 1.56 1.87
C SER A 129 -19.44 2.32 2.95
N ASN A 130 -18.40 3.05 2.57
CA ASN A 130 -17.53 3.81 3.47
C ASN A 130 -17.67 5.34 3.29
N ALA A 131 -18.58 5.80 2.43
CA ALA A 131 -18.77 7.21 2.12
C ALA A 131 -19.03 8.08 3.37
N ASN A 132 -19.74 7.56 4.35
CA ASN A 132 -20.09 8.29 5.57
C ASN A 132 -18.94 8.40 6.59
N VAL A 133 -17.88 7.60 6.47
CA VAL A 133 -16.79 7.54 7.46
C VAL A 133 -15.41 7.82 6.87
N HIS A 134 -15.31 8.06 5.55
CA HIS A 134 -14.03 8.27 4.89
C HIS A 134 -13.25 9.47 5.42
N TRP A 135 -13.95 10.51 5.92
CA TRP A 135 -13.34 11.72 6.49
C TRP A 135 -12.44 11.42 7.71
N ILE A 136 -12.73 10.32 8.45
CA ILE A 136 -11.93 9.87 9.60
C ILE A 136 -10.50 9.50 9.15
N LYS A 137 -10.30 9.19 7.86
CA LYS A 137 -8.99 8.88 7.29
C LYS A 137 -8.03 10.07 7.29
N CYS A 138 -8.55 11.29 7.36
CA CYS A 138 -7.76 12.51 7.41
C CYS A 138 -6.74 12.59 6.25
N TYR A 139 -7.19 12.53 5.00
CA TYR A 139 -6.34 12.56 3.80
C TYR A 139 -5.38 13.76 3.80
N TRP A 140 -5.76 14.86 4.41
CA TRP A 140 -4.96 16.06 4.60
C TRP A 140 -3.68 15.82 5.43
N LYS A 141 -3.55 14.68 6.11
CA LYS A 141 -2.35 14.36 6.91
C LYS A 141 -1.11 14.08 6.05
N VAL A 142 -1.30 13.60 4.81
CA VAL A 142 -0.22 13.13 3.94
C VAL A 142 0.87 14.17 3.68
N PRO A 143 0.56 15.45 3.37
CA PRO A 143 1.57 16.50 3.27
C PRO A 143 2.45 16.67 4.51
N TYR A 144 1.88 16.50 5.69
CA TYR A 144 2.63 16.58 6.94
C TYR A 144 3.55 15.40 7.14
N CYS A 145 3.08 14.16 6.84
CA CYS A 145 3.90 12.95 6.89
C CYS A 145 5.11 13.07 5.93
N ILE A 146 4.88 13.58 4.71
CA ILE A 146 5.92 13.85 3.72
C ILE A 146 6.93 14.88 4.26
N ARG A 147 6.43 16.00 4.78
CA ARG A 147 7.28 17.11 5.27
C ARG A 147 8.18 16.71 6.43
N TRP A 148 7.72 15.82 7.30
CA TRP A 148 8.48 15.40 8.49
C TRP A 148 9.41 14.22 8.23
N ALA A 149 9.26 13.52 7.11
CA ALA A 149 10.13 12.42 6.72
C ALA A 149 11.55 12.93 6.38
N SER A 150 12.57 12.15 6.71
CA SER A 150 13.94 12.43 6.31
C SER A 150 14.17 12.14 4.81
N LYS A 151 13.44 11.18 4.28
CA LYS A 151 13.41 10.79 2.86
C LYS A 151 12.02 10.28 2.49
N VAL A 152 11.61 10.50 1.26
CA VAL A 152 10.36 10.01 0.72
C VAL A 152 10.65 9.10 -0.47
N THR A 153 10.08 7.91 -0.49
CA THR A 153 10.14 6.98 -1.63
C THR A 153 8.75 6.81 -2.24
N VAL A 154 8.68 6.86 -3.57
CA VAL A 154 7.41 6.83 -4.30
C VAL A 154 7.49 5.93 -5.52
N GLY A 155 6.35 5.43 -5.98
CA GLY A 155 6.28 4.45 -7.08
C GLY A 155 6.51 5.04 -8.48
N ASN A 156 6.30 6.34 -8.70
CA ASN A 156 6.41 6.96 -10.03
C ASN A 156 6.61 8.48 -9.96
N ASN A 157 6.83 9.10 -11.13
CA ASN A 157 7.08 10.54 -11.25
C ASN A 157 5.87 11.41 -10.88
N TYR A 158 4.64 10.95 -11.09
CA TYR A 158 3.43 11.67 -10.67
C TYR A 158 3.39 11.85 -9.15
N LEU A 159 3.67 10.78 -8.42
CA LEU A 159 3.76 10.80 -6.96
C LEU A 159 4.95 11.64 -6.48
N ALA A 160 6.08 11.57 -7.20
CA ALA A 160 7.27 12.36 -6.89
C ALA A 160 7.02 13.87 -7.04
N ALA A 161 6.33 14.29 -8.09
CA ALA A 161 5.95 15.68 -8.30
C ALA A 161 5.05 16.23 -7.18
N TYR A 162 4.16 15.39 -6.64
CA TYR A 162 3.37 15.76 -5.47
C TYR A 162 4.23 15.85 -4.20
N ALA A 163 5.06 14.84 -3.93
CA ALA A 163 5.90 14.78 -2.73
C ALA A 163 6.92 15.92 -2.68
N ALA A 164 7.49 16.30 -3.83
CA ALA A 164 8.48 17.37 -3.96
C ALA A 164 7.97 18.75 -3.51
N LYS A 165 6.66 18.96 -3.48
CA LYS A 165 6.05 20.18 -2.92
C LYS A 165 6.29 20.33 -1.41
N TYR A 166 6.59 19.23 -0.72
CA TYR A 166 6.65 19.19 0.75
C TYR A 166 7.99 18.69 1.29
N ASN A 167 8.78 17.93 0.47
CA ASN A 167 10.08 17.39 0.86
C ASN A 167 11.06 17.44 -0.32
N LYS A 168 12.31 17.86 -0.05
CA LYS A 168 13.37 17.94 -1.07
C LYS A 168 14.03 16.59 -1.33
N ASN A 169 13.93 15.65 -0.40
CA ASN A 169 14.57 14.33 -0.48
C ASN A 169 13.58 13.27 -0.98
N VAL A 170 13.16 13.38 -2.23
CA VAL A 170 12.23 12.45 -2.88
C VAL A 170 12.99 11.56 -3.86
N VAL A 171 12.72 10.25 -3.80
CA VAL A 171 13.33 9.24 -4.70
C VAL A 171 12.21 8.41 -5.32
N VAL A 172 12.24 8.26 -6.63
CA VAL A 172 11.36 7.34 -7.34
C VAL A 172 11.97 5.93 -7.28
N ILE A 173 11.23 5.01 -6.68
CA ILE A 173 11.50 3.58 -6.69
C ILE A 173 10.27 2.92 -7.29
N PRO A 174 10.30 2.53 -8.57
CA PRO A 174 9.17 1.88 -9.22
C PRO A 174 8.72 0.63 -8.46
N THR A 175 7.43 0.36 -8.50
CA THR A 175 6.91 -0.92 -8.00
C THR A 175 7.35 -2.03 -8.96
N THR A 176 8.00 -3.05 -8.43
CA THR A 176 8.59 -4.16 -9.20
C THR A 176 7.98 -5.48 -8.77
N ILE A 177 8.16 -6.50 -9.59
CA ILE A 177 7.81 -7.89 -9.30
C ILE A 177 9.08 -8.72 -9.17
N ASP A 178 9.03 -9.77 -8.36
CA ASP A 178 10.11 -10.74 -8.22
C ASP A 178 10.07 -11.72 -9.40
N MET A 179 10.93 -11.49 -10.38
CA MET A 179 11.04 -12.32 -11.58
C MET A 179 11.83 -13.60 -11.36
N ASP A 180 12.65 -13.65 -10.31
CA ASP A 180 13.52 -14.79 -10.04
C ASP A 180 12.78 -15.92 -9.31
N ASN A 181 11.96 -15.56 -8.31
CA ASN A 181 11.33 -16.56 -7.43
C ASN A 181 9.82 -16.74 -7.67
N HIS A 182 9.10 -15.69 -8.07
CA HIS A 182 7.63 -15.72 -8.11
C HIS A 182 7.03 -15.55 -9.50
N HIS A 183 7.58 -14.68 -10.34
CA HIS A 183 7.04 -14.33 -11.66
C HIS A 183 7.97 -14.76 -12.79
N ASN A 184 8.59 -15.94 -12.66
CA ASN A 184 9.63 -16.44 -13.55
C ASN A 184 9.12 -17.27 -14.73
N LYS A 185 7.81 -17.45 -14.86
CA LYS A 185 7.23 -18.19 -16.00
C LYS A 185 6.89 -17.21 -17.11
N THR A 186 7.59 -17.32 -18.22
CA THR A 186 7.19 -16.72 -19.50
C THR A 186 6.50 -17.81 -20.32
N THR A 187 5.34 -17.49 -20.87
CA THR A 187 4.63 -18.41 -21.76
C THR A 187 4.55 -17.73 -23.11
N ASP A 188 5.12 -18.36 -24.13
CA ASP A 188 4.89 -17.98 -25.52
C ASP A 188 3.48 -18.40 -25.89
N PHE A 189 2.55 -17.46 -25.80
CA PHE A 189 1.19 -17.66 -26.28
C PHE A 189 1.12 -17.34 -27.76
N GLN A 190 1.40 -18.32 -28.62
CA GLN A 190 0.92 -18.27 -29.98
C GLN A 190 -0.57 -18.66 -29.96
N LYS A 191 -1.45 -17.70 -29.69
CA LYS A 191 -2.88 -17.87 -29.82
C LYS A 191 -3.33 -17.35 -31.18
N GLU A 192 -4.16 -18.11 -31.85
CA GLU A 192 -4.81 -17.66 -33.09
C GLU A 192 -5.73 -16.48 -32.89
N LYS A 193 -6.25 -16.32 -31.66
CA LYS A 193 -7.16 -15.24 -31.26
C LYS A 193 -6.54 -14.32 -30.22
N ILE A 194 -6.65 -13.01 -30.44
CA ILE A 194 -6.19 -11.99 -29.51
C ILE A 194 -6.97 -12.09 -28.19
N THR A 195 -6.26 -12.03 -27.07
CA THR A 195 -6.87 -11.98 -25.75
C THR A 195 -6.56 -10.63 -25.08
N ILE A 196 -7.60 -9.88 -24.76
CA ILE A 196 -7.50 -8.66 -23.93
C ILE A 196 -7.80 -9.08 -22.50
N GLY A 197 -6.84 -8.85 -21.59
CA GLY A 197 -6.96 -9.25 -20.19
C GLY A 197 -7.08 -8.05 -19.26
N TRP A 198 -7.97 -8.17 -18.26
CA TRP A 198 -8.00 -7.24 -17.12
C TRP A 198 -7.88 -8.00 -15.82
N THR A 199 -7.06 -7.48 -14.88
CA THR A 199 -6.93 -8.05 -13.55
C THR A 199 -7.13 -6.99 -12.48
N GLY A 200 -7.88 -7.33 -11.43
CA GLY A 200 -8.14 -6.41 -10.32
C GLY A 200 -9.03 -7.02 -9.24
N THR A 201 -9.49 -6.18 -8.33
CA THR A 201 -10.36 -6.59 -7.21
C THR A 201 -11.76 -5.98 -7.37
N HIS A 202 -12.68 -6.40 -6.52
CA HIS A 202 -14.04 -5.83 -6.48
C HIS A 202 -14.07 -4.31 -6.30
N SER A 203 -13.04 -3.71 -5.70
CA SER A 203 -12.96 -2.26 -5.50
C SER A 203 -12.54 -1.49 -6.75
N THR A 204 -11.91 -2.15 -7.71
CA THR A 204 -11.42 -1.54 -8.97
C THR A 204 -12.22 -2.01 -10.19
N ILE A 205 -13.17 -2.93 -10.01
CA ILE A 205 -13.97 -3.50 -11.10
C ILE A 205 -14.79 -2.44 -11.85
N GLY A 206 -15.17 -1.36 -11.18
CA GLY A 206 -15.87 -0.23 -11.79
C GLY A 206 -15.09 0.45 -12.92
N TYR A 207 -13.76 0.39 -12.90
CA TYR A 207 -12.94 0.96 -13.97
C TYR A 207 -13.08 0.22 -15.31
N ILE A 208 -13.54 -1.05 -15.29
CA ILE A 208 -13.85 -1.78 -16.53
C ILE A 208 -14.98 -1.08 -17.27
N THR A 209 -15.95 -0.53 -16.56
CA THR A 209 -17.11 0.14 -17.16
C THR A 209 -16.69 1.29 -18.07
N ASP A 210 -15.61 1.99 -17.73
CA ASP A 210 -15.09 3.11 -18.53
C ASP A 210 -14.55 2.66 -19.90
N ILE A 211 -14.08 1.42 -20.02
CA ILE A 211 -13.54 0.88 -21.26
C ILE A 211 -14.54 0.05 -22.08
N VAL A 212 -15.72 -0.29 -21.52
CA VAL A 212 -16.74 -1.07 -22.22
C VAL A 212 -17.14 -0.45 -23.57
N PRO A 213 -17.35 0.86 -23.71
CA PRO A 213 -17.69 1.46 -25.02
C PRO A 213 -16.57 1.28 -26.06
N ALA A 214 -15.33 1.21 -25.64
CA ALA A 214 -14.21 0.94 -26.55
C ALA A 214 -14.18 -0.55 -26.96
N LEU A 215 -14.40 -1.47 -26.02
CA LEU A 215 -14.49 -2.90 -26.30
C LEU A 215 -15.66 -3.22 -27.25
N GLN A 216 -16.82 -2.62 -27.03
CA GLN A 216 -17.99 -2.77 -27.90
C GLN A 216 -17.76 -2.24 -29.35
N ARG A 217 -16.88 -1.27 -29.52
CA ARG A 217 -16.45 -0.85 -30.88
C ARG A 217 -15.51 -1.84 -31.50
N LEU A 218 -14.54 -2.35 -30.73
CA LEU A 218 -13.60 -3.37 -31.21
C LEU A 218 -14.28 -4.67 -31.62
N GLU A 219 -15.32 -5.12 -30.90
CA GLU A 219 -16.11 -6.32 -31.24
C GLU A 219 -16.73 -6.28 -32.66
N LYS A 220 -16.93 -5.09 -33.22
CA LYS A 220 -17.50 -4.94 -34.59
C LYS A 220 -16.47 -5.16 -35.68
N GLU A 221 -15.18 -4.99 -35.37
CA GLU A 221 -14.09 -5.01 -36.33
C GLU A 221 -13.15 -6.21 -36.14
N PHE A 222 -13.04 -6.70 -34.91
CA PHE A 222 -12.07 -7.72 -34.54
C PHE A 222 -12.71 -8.84 -33.69
N ASP A 223 -12.27 -10.06 -33.93
CA ASP A 223 -12.58 -11.19 -33.05
C ASP A 223 -11.51 -11.33 -31.96
N PHE A 224 -11.91 -11.17 -30.69
CA PHE A 224 -11.01 -11.28 -29.53
C PHE A 224 -11.72 -11.86 -28.32
N ASP A 225 -10.94 -12.41 -27.39
CA ASP A 225 -11.44 -12.82 -26.07
C ASP A 225 -11.20 -11.71 -25.05
N PHE A 226 -12.21 -11.38 -24.23
CA PHE A 226 -12.04 -10.51 -23.08
C PHE A 226 -12.05 -11.32 -21.79
N VAL A 227 -10.89 -11.36 -21.10
CA VAL A 227 -10.68 -12.16 -19.88
C VAL A 227 -10.58 -11.25 -18.67
N VAL A 228 -11.46 -11.46 -17.69
CA VAL A 228 -11.44 -10.74 -16.42
C VAL A 228 -11.01 -11.67 -15.28
N ILE A 229 -9.90 -11.31 -14.61
CA ILE A 229 -9.39 -12.01 -13.43
C ILE A 229 -9.70 -11.17 -12.21
N SER A 230 -10.71 -11.54 -11.45
CA SER A 230 -11.18 -10.81 -10.28
C SER A 230 -11.81 -11.72 -9.23
N ASN A 231 -11.88 -11.25 -7.99
CA ASN A 231 -12.59 -11.91 -6.89
C ASN A 231 -14.12 -11.67 -6.91
N LYS A 232 -14.63 -10.92 -7.89
CA LYS A 232 -16.05 -10.70 -8.12
C LYS A 232 -16.29 -10.65 -9.64
N LYS A 233 -17.33 -11.31 -10.12
CA LYS A 233 -17.75 -11.21 -11.53
C LYS A 233 -18.26 -9.80 -11.81
N PRO A 234 -17.77 -9.11 -12.85
CA PRO A 234 -18.36 -7.87 -13.32
C PRO A 234 -19.68 -8.15 -14.03
N ASP A 235 -20.55 -7.15 -13.99
CA ASP A 235 -21.76 -7.11 -14.82
C ASP A 235 -21.42 -6.27 -16.05
N LEU A 236 -21.12 -6.93 -17.16
CA LEU A 236 -20.67 -6.29 -18.41
C LEU A 236 -21.57 -6.70 -19.55
N GLU A 237 -22.02 -5.74 -20.32
CA GLU A 237 -22.75 -5.92 -21.57
C GLU A 237 -21.75 -6.10 -22.74
N LEU A 238 -21.04 -7.23 -22.76
CA LEU A 238 -20.20 -7.70 -23.87
C LEU A 238 -20.76 -9.02 -24.40
N ARG A 239 -20.64 -9.26 -25.73
CA ARG A 239 -21.11 -10.47 -26.39
C ARG A 239 -20.26 -11.69 -26.09
#